data_45e65df93642ffd10607add1c84012c9
#
_entry.id   45e65df93642ffd10607add1c84012c9
#
_cell.length_a   1.000
_cell.length_b   1.000
_cell.length_c   1.000
_cell.angle_alpha   90.00
_cell.angle_beta   90.00
_cell.angle_gamma   90.00
#
_symmetry.space_group_name_H-M   'P 1'
#
loop_
_entity.id
_entity.type
_entity.pdbx_description
1 polymer ?
#
loop_
_entity_poly.entity_id
_entity_poly.type
_entity_poly.pdbx_seq_one_letter_code
_entity_poly.pdbx_strand_id
1 'polypeptide(L)'
;MMKTALLSTCVLAGVLLSCNSAPSKKERDSAVTNPELTNTSASCFMKTVGKDTFLLQILVDDRKVNGVLDYNFFEKDQSSGILEGRLTDNILRASYSYTSEGTKSTRNVVFKLMGDQAYEGLADSADADGNPIFTPSDAALKFDPVPYKKQACQ
;
A
#
# COMPACT_ATOMS: atom_id res chain seq x y z
N MET A 1 -19.09 -1.64 72.71
CA MET A 1 -20.05 -2.73 72.81
C MET A 1 -19.60 -3.77 71.78
N MET A 2 -18.74 -4.74 72.19
CA MET A 2 -19.12 -6.08 72.63
C MET A 2 -19.99 -6.79 71.55
N LYS A 3 -19.63 -7.92 71.00
CA LYS A 3 -19.06 -9.19 71.55
C LYS A 3 -18.66 -10.08 70.34
N THR A 4 -17.50 -10.71 70.36
CA THR A 4 -17.24 -12.16 70.58
C THR A 4 -17.77 -13.08 69.49
N ALA A 5 -16.88 -13.69 68.68
CA ALA A 5 -16.20 -14.98 68.83
C ALA A 5 -17.08 -16.17 68.48
N LEU A 6 -16.59 -17.03 67.61
CA LEU A 6 -16.36 -18.44 67.95
C LEU A 6 -15.66 -19.19 66.78
N LEU A 7 -14.63 -19.89 67.16
CA LEU A 7 -13.90 -20.91 66.42
C LEU A 7 -14.80 -22.04 65.94
N SER A 8 -14.50 -22.66 64.84
CA SER A 8 -14.61 -24.13 64.72
C SER A 8 -13.63 -24.67 63.71
N THR A 9 -12.73 -25.42 64.25
CA THR A 9 -11.73 -26.25 63.62
C THR A 9 -12.39 -27.53 63.16
N CYS A 10 -12.18 -27.95 61.91
CA CYS A 10 -12.33 -29.34 61.51
C CYS A 10 -11.22 -29.71 60.54
N VAL A 11 -10.27 -30.43 61.11
CA VAL A 11 -9.27 -31.24 60.43
C VAL A 11 -9.95 -32.54 60.01
N LEU A 12 -9.86 -32.92 58.77
CA LEU A 12 -9.87 -34.32 58.39
C LEU A 12 -9.04 -34.55 57.13
N ALA A 13 -8.16 -35.49 57.31
CA ALA A 13 -7.16 -35.97 56.36
C ALA A 13 -7.81 -36.83 55.27
N GLY A 14 -7.11 -36.93 54.17
CA GLY A 14 -7.10 -38.21 53.49
C GLY A 14 -7.32 -38.19 51.99
N VAL A 15 -6.37 -38.77 51.40
CA VAL A 15 -6.33 -39.56 50.17
C VAL A 15 -5.77 -38.89 48.93
N LEU A 16 -4.51 -39.18 48.72
CA LEU A 16 -3.78 -39.08 47.45
C LEU A 16 -4.35 -40.14 46.48
N LEU A 17 -5.00 -39.68 45.44
CA LEU A 17 -5.14 -40.46 44.21
C LEU A 17 -4.44 -39.74 43.09
N SER A 18 -3.24 -40.20 42.84
CA SER A 18 -2.45 -39.88 41.67
C SER A 18 -3.14 -40.48 40.43
N CYS A 19 -3.82 -39.64 39.65
CA CYS A 19 -4.16 -39.99 38.28
C CYS A 19 -3.20 -39.26 37.37
N ASN A 20 -2.17 -39.99 36.96
CA ASN A 20 -1.27 -39.61 35.91
C ASN A 20 -2.02 -39.70 34.57
N SER A 21 -2.64 -38.63 34.15
CA SER A 21 -3.17 -38.47 32.80
C SER A 21 -2.29 -37.49 32.08
N ALA A 22 -1.33 -38.03 31.36
CA ALA A 22 -0.56 -37.28 30.40
C ALA A 22 -1.52 -36.57 29.41
N PRO A 23 -1.46 -35.25 29.23
CA PRO A 23 -2.15 -34.64 28.13
C PRO A 23 -1.47 -35.02 26.84
N SER A 24 -2.14 -35.84 26.05
CA SER A 24 -1.81 -36.07 24.67
C SER A 24 -1.64 -34.72 23.99
N LYS A 25 -0.41 -34.41 23.68
CA LYS A 25 -0.02 -33.27 22.84
C LYS A 25 -0.56 -33.56 21.44
N LYS A 26 -1.80 -33.11 21.21
CA LYS A 26 -2.33 -32.99 19.86
C LYS A 26 -1.55 -31.85 19.22
N GLU A 27 -0.46 -32.23 18.63
CA GLU A 27 0.25 -31.38 17.68
C GLU A 27 -0.75 -31.02 16.59
N ARG A 28 -1.34 -29.84 16.72
CA ARG A 28 -1.92 -29.16 15.58
C ARG A 28 -0.73 -28.72 14.75
N ASP A 29 -0.42 -29.57 13.83
CA ASP A 29 0.34 -29.19 12.66
C ASP A 29 -0.53 -28.17 11.89
N SER A 30 -0.53 -26.96 12.41
CA SER A 30 -0.91 -25.80 11.62
C SER A 30 0.28 -25.59 10.71
N ALA A 31 0.23 -26.26 9.57
CA ALA A 31 0.98 -25.81 8.43
C ALA A 31 0.66 -24.31 8.27
N VAL A 32 1.51 -23.50 8.84
CA VAL A 32 1.65 -22.10 8.44
C VAL A 32 2.09 -22.20 6.99
N THR A 33 1.09 -22.24 6.11
CA THR A 33 1.32 -21.98 4.69
C THR A 33 1.89 -20.57 4.68
N ASN A 34 3.21 -20.51 4.65
CA ASN A 34 3.93 -19.29 4.36
C ASN A 34 3.28 -18.76 3.08
N PRO A 35 2.61 -17.60 3.07
CA PRO A 35 2.13 -17.06 1.82
C PRO A 35 3.37 -16.97 0.96
N GLU A 36 3.36 -17.71 -0.14
CA GLU A 36 4.34 -17.61 -1.19
C GLU A 36 4.55 -16.12 -1.41
N LEU A 37 5.74 -15.64 -1.01
CA LEU A 37 6.18 -14.29 -1.30
C LEU A 37 6.22 -14.21 -2.83
N THR A 38 5.07 -13.86 -3.41
CA THR A 38 5.04 -13.44 -4.81
C THR A 38 6.14 -12.41 -4.94
N ASN A 39 7.02 -12.59 -5.92
CA ASN A 39 8.14 -11.70 -6.20
C ASN A 39 7.61 -10.33 -6.64
N THR A 40 6.99 -9.64 -5.71
CA THR A 40 6.45 -8.32 -5.88
C THR A 40 7.59 -7.35 -5.65
N SER A 41 8.33 -7.02 -6.71
CA SER A 41 9.42 -6.05 -6.62
C SER A 41 8.90 -4.66 -6.94
N ALA A 42 9.23 -3.72 -6.06
CA ALA A 42 8.96 -2.31 -6.33
C ALA A 42 9.78 -1.84 -7.53
N SER A 43 9.15 -1.04 -8.39
CA SER A 43 9.83 -0.33 -9.47
C SER A 43 9.75 1.17 -9.21
N CYS A 44 10.90 1.82 -9.24
CA CYS A 44 11.03 3.25 -8.98
C CYS A 44 11.49 3.97 -10.23
N PHE A 45 10.84 5.09 -10.54
CA PHE A 45 11.12 5.90 -11.69
C PHE A 45 11.21 7.37 -11.27
N MET A 46 12.17 8.11 -11.83
CA MET A 46 12.34 9.52 -11.56
C MET A 46 12.36 10.31 -12.86
N LYS A 47 11.73 11.48 -12.84
CA LYS A 47 11.78 12.47 -13.90
C LYS A 47 12.31 13.78 -13.32
N THR A 48 13.20 14.43 -14.03
CA THR A 48 13.73 15.76 -13.67
C THR A 48 13.53 16.70 -14.85
N VAL A 49 12.95 17.86 -14.59
CA VAL A 49 12.74 18.93 -15.56
C VAL A 49 13.25 20.24 -14.95
N GLY A 50 14.40 20.70 -15.40
CA GLY A 50 15.08 21.82 -14.76
C GLY A 50 15.45 21.48 -13.31
N LYS A 51 14.82 22.15 -12.35
CA LYS A 51 14.98 21.91 -10.90
C LYS A 51 13.85 21.08 -10.29
N ASP A 52 12.79 20.82 -11.06
CA ASP A 52 11.65 20.04 -10.61
C ASP A 52 11.98 18.54 -10.64
N THR A 53 11.53 17.82 -9.64
CA THR A 53 11.71 16.36 -9.56
C THR A 53 10.39 15.66 -9.29
N PHE A 54 10.18 14.55 -9.97
CA PHE A 54 8.97 13.76 -9.88
C PHE A 54 9.35 12.29 -9.65
N LEU A 55 8.75 11.65 -8.66
CA LEU A 55 9.02 10.27 -8.31
C LEU A 55 7.76 9.42 -8.47
N LEU A 56 7.87 8.34 -9.19
CA LEU A 56 6.86 7.30 -9.30
C LEU A 56 7.44 6.01 -8.73
N GLN A 57 6.86 5.51 -7.65
CA GLN A 57 7.17 4.20 -7.09
C GLN A 57 5.94 3.33 -7.20
N ILE A 58 6.05 2.15 -7.80
CA ILE A 58 4.95 1.23 -7.99
C ILE A 58 5.31 -0.18 -7.55
N LEU A 59 4.33 -0.86 -7.01
CA LEU A 59 4.33 -2.27 -6.67
C LEU A 59 3.20 -2.92 -7.47
N VAL A 60 3.54 -3.88 -8.31
CA VAL A 60 2.58 -4.57 -9.18
C VAL A 60 2.36 -5.99 -8.65
N ASP A 61 1.10 -6.31 -8.35
CA ASP A 61 0.64 -7.63 -7.95
C ASP A 61 -0.44 -8.08 -8.94
N ASP A 62 -0.11 -9.02 -9.81
CA ASP A 62 -0.90 -9.37 -10.99
C ASP A 62 -1.17 -8.12 -11.85
N ARG A 63 -2.35 -7.56 -11.76
CA ARG A 63 -2.74 -6.33 -12.43
C ARG A 63 -3.06 -5.18 -11.47
N LYS A 64 -3.09 -5.45 -10.18
CA LYS A 64 -3.23 -4.39 -9.16
C LYS A 64 -1.93 -3.64 -9.02
N VAL A 65 -2.03 -2.33 -8.92
CA VAL A 65 -0.89 -1.45 -8.67
C VAL A 65 -1.19 -0.61 -7.44
N ASN A 66 -0.26 -0.66 -6.50
CA ASN A 66 -0.18 0.27 -5.39
C ASN A 66 1.13 1.03 -5.50
N GLY A 67 1.16 2.27 -5.07
CA GLY A 67 2.38 3.04 -5.21
C GLY A 67 2.34 4.40 -4.53
N VAL A 68 3.39 5.16 -4.78
CA VAL A 68 3.54 6.54 -4.35
C VAL A 68 3.88 7.38 -5.57
N LEU A 69 3.30 8.56 -5.64
CA LEU A 69 3.61 9.55 -6.66
C LEU A 69 3.88 10.90 -5.99
N ASP A 70 5.06 11.45 -6.24
CA ASP A 70 5.50 12.71 -5.69
C ASP A 70 5.79 13.69 -6.81
N TYR A 71 5.24 14.88 -6.67
CA TYR A 71 5.56 16.04 -7.51
C TYR A 71 6.24 17.09 -6.64
N ASN A 72 7.53 17.30 -6.86
CA ASN A 72 8.33 18.30 -6.16
C ASN A 72 8.73 19.40 -7.15
N PHE A 73 7.97 20.48 -7.12
CA PHE A 73 8.27 21.68 -7.91
C PHE A 73 9.21 22.58 -7.15
N PHE A 74 10.25 23.06 -7.82
CA PHE A 74 11.22 23.96 -7.20
C PHE A 74 10.57 25.31 -6.84
N GLU A 75 10.73 25.71 -5.56
CA GLU A 75 10.15 26.94 -5.02
C GLU A 75 8.61 27.07 -5.18
N LYS A 76 7.91 25.95 -5.30
CA LYS A 76 6.46 25.85 -5.37
C LYS A 76 5.94 24.73 -4.50
N ASP A 77 4.62 24.56 -4.51
CA ASP A 77 3.95 23.53 -3.76
C ASP A 77 4.36 22.14 -4.19
N GLN A 78 4.50 21.28 -3.20
CA GLN A 78 4.77 19.87 -3.38
C GLN A 78 3.48 19.10 -3.17
N SER A 79 3.31 18.02 -3.91
CA SER A 79 2.26 17.05 -3.64
C SER A 79 2.83 15.65 -3.56
N SER A 80 2.46 14.95 -2.51
CA SER A 80 2.84 13.56 -2.27
C SER A 80 1.61 12.75 -1.94
N GLY A 81 1.52 11.54 -2.47
CA GLY A 81 0.33 10.74 -2.25
C GLY A 81 0.42 9.31 -2.75
N ILE A 82 -0.68 8.60 -2.50
CA ILE A 82 -0.82 7.18 -2.78
C ILE A 82 -1.45 6.99 -4.16
N LEU A 83 -0.92 6.03 -4.90
CA LEU A 83 -1.45 5.51 -6.15
C LEU A 83 -2.13 4.17 -5.91
N GLU A 84 -3.37 4.04 -6.39
CA GLU A 84 -4.08 2.78 -6.43
C GLU A 84 -4.70 2.60 -7.81
N GLY A 85 -4.39 1.49 -8.49
CA GLY A 85 -4.83 1.32 -9.87
C GLY A 85 -4.70 -0.07 -10.43
N ARG A 86 -4.77 -0.12 -11.75
CA ARG A 86 -4.61 -1.35 -12.53
C ARG A 86 -3.69 -1.12 -13.72
N LEU A 87 -2.83 -2.10 -13.93
CA LEU A 87 -1.99 -2.22 -15.11
C LEU A 87 -2.64 -3.19 -16.08
N THR A 88 -2.92 -2.72 -17.29
CA THR A 88 -3.40 -3.56 -18.40
C THR A 88 -2.42 -3.38 -19.52
N ASP A 89 -1.83 -4.48 -19.98
CA ASP A 89 -0.70 -4.47 -20.89
C ASP A 89 0.44 -3.58 -20.35
N ASN A 90 0.58 -2.39 -20.85
CA ASN A 90 1.59 -1.42 -20.40
C ASN A 90 0.97 -0.08 -19.93
N ILE A 91 -0.35 -0.02 -19.80
CA ILE A 91 -1.06 1.18 -19.37
C ILE A 91 -1.52 1.01 -17.91
N LEU A 92 -0.98 1.84 -17.05
CA LEU A 92 -1.43 2.02 -15.67
C LEU A 92 -2.49 3.14 -15.64
N ARG A 93 -3.70 2.80 -15.23
CA ARG A 93 -4.74 3.75 -14.87
C ARG A 93 -4.95 3.71 -13.37
N ALA A 94 -4.78 4.84 -12.70
CA ALA A 94 -4.79 4.88 -11.24
C ALA A 94 -5.51 6.12 -10.71
N SER A 95 -5.99 5.98 -9.49
CA SER A 95 -6.40 7.08 -8.64
C SER A 95 -5.20 7.55 -7.82
N TYR A 96 -4.94 8.82 -7.80
CA TYR A 96 -3.89 9.46 -7.03
C TYR A 96 -4.52 10.31 -5.93
N SER A 97 -4.39 9.83 -4.68
CA SER A 97 -4.85 10.52 -3.47
C SER A 97 -3.68 11.19 -2.80
N TYR A 98 -3.65 12.51 -2.77
CA TYR A 98 -2.51 13.29 -2.34
C TYR A 98 -2.87 14.40 -1.36
N THR A 99 -1.86 14.93 -0.71
CA THR A 99 -1.96 16.13 0.11
C THR A 99 -1.10 17.22 -0.53
N SER A 100 -1.68 18.39 -0.71
CA SER A 100 -0.98 19.60 -1.13
C SER A 100 -1.46 20.75 -0.24
N GLU A 101 -0.52 21.51 0.35
CA GLU A 101 -0.81 22.64 1.27
C GLU A 101 -1.79 22.26 2.41
N GLY A 102 -1.71 21.03 2.92
CA GLY A 102 -2.60 20.53 3.97
C GLY A 102 -3.99 20.12 3.52
N THR A 103 -4.31 20.27 2.23
CA THR A 103 -5.58 19.85 1.64
C THR A 103 -5.45 18.49 0.97
N LYS A 104 -6.36 17.58 1.29
CA LYS A 104 -6.44 16.26 0.63
C LYS A 104 -7.28 16.35 -0.64
N SER A 105 -6.75 15.79 -1.71
CA SER A 105 -7.41 15.75 -3.02
C SER A 105 -7.18 14.40 -3.68
N THR A 106 -8.03 14.08 -4.64
CA THR A 106 -7.90 12.84 -5.43
C THR A 106 -8.12 13.17 -6.89
N ARG A 107 -7.27 12.63 -7.77
CA ARG A 107 -7.41 12.77 -9.22
C ARG A 107 -6.99 11.49 -9.93
N ASN A 108 -7.46 11.33 -11.17
CA ASN A 108 -7.00 10.24 -12.02
C ASN A 108 -5.63 10.58 -12.61
N VAL A 109 -4.80 9.56 -12.77
CA VAL A 109 -3.52 9.62 -13.49
C VAL A 109 -3.38 8.40 -14.39
N VAL A 110 -2.64 8.56 -15.47
CA VAL A 110 -2.35 7.48 -16.40
C VAL A 110 -0.85 7.46 -16.67
N PHE A 111 -0.26 6.27 -16.68
CA PHE A 111 1.13 6.07 -17.07
C PHE A 111 1.24 4.97 -18.12
N LYS A 112 2.16 5.13 -19.06
CA LYS A 112 2.60 4.09 -19.98
C LYS A 112 3.95 3.59 -19.53
N LEU A 113 4.04 2.29 -19.21
CA LEU A 113 5.29 1.65 -18.77
C LEU A 113 5.98 0.98 -19.97
N MET A 114 7.22 1.33 -20.23
CA MET A 114 7.99 0.81 -21.37
C MET A 114 9.42 0.46 -20.93
N GLY A 115 9.63 -0.77 -20.47
CA GLY A 115 10.93 -1.20 -19.96
C GLY A 115 11.40 -0.34 -18.77
N ASP A 116 12.46 0.42 -18.97
CA ASP A 116 13.04 1.29 -17.95
C ASP A 116 12.50 2.74 -18.00
N GLN A 117 11.35 2.95 -18.61
CA GLN A 117 10.72 4.25 -18.75
C GLN A 117 9.25 4.20 -18.40
N ALA A 118 8.76 5.27 -17.76
CA ALA A 118 7.35 5.50 -17.54
C ALA A 118 6.99 6.87 -18.13
N TYR A 119 5.93 6.93 -18.92
CA TYR A 119 5.45 8.15 -19.55
C TYR A 119 4.13 8.56 -18.92
N GLU A 120 4.04 9.77 -18.42
CA GLU A 120 2.82 10.30 -17.81
C GLU A 120 1.81 10.68 -18.89
N GLY A 121 0.55 10.30 -18.69
CA GLY A 121 -0.56 10.63 -19.58
C GLY A 121 -0.91 12.11 -19.54
N LEU A 122 -1.19 12.67 -20.70
CA LEU A 122 -1.74 14.00 -20.86
C LEU A 122 -3.27 13.89 -20.90
N ALA A 123 -3.94 14.63 -20.04
CA ALA A 123 -5.40 14.67 -20.00
C ALA A 123 -5.95 15.31 -21.28
N ASP A 124 -7.09 14.81 -21.77
CA ASP A 124 -7.78 15.39 -22.92
C ASP A 124 -8.59 16.62 -22.52
N SER A 125 -9.09 16.66 -21.29
CA SER A 125 -9.87 17.75 -20.71
C SER A 125 -9.85 17.68 -19.19
N ALA A 126 -10.56 18.57 -18.53
CA ALA A 126 -10.80 18.55 -17.10
C ALA A 126 -12.31 18.63 -16.82
N ASP A 127 -12.75 18.09 -15.67
CA ASP A 127 -14.10 18.25 -15.16
C ASP A 127 -14.31 19.65 -14.56
N ALA A 128 -15.51 19.89 -14.00
CA ALA A 128 -15.86 21.18 -13.39
C ALA A 128 -15.00 21.52 -12.16
N ASP A 129 -14.43 20.52 -11.51
CA ASP A 129 -13.56 20.65 -10.33
C ASP A 129 -12.07 20.71 -10.71
N GLY A 130 -11.75 20.67 -12.02
CA GLY A 130 -10.40 20.71 -12.55
C GLY A 130 -9.67 19.35 -12.56
N ASN A 131 -10.37 18.26 -12.28
CA ASN A 131 -9.75 16.93 -12.33
C ASN A 131 -9.52 16.47 -13.77
N PRO A 132 -8.39 15.83 -14.06
CA PRO A 132 -8.05 15.37 -15.40
C PRO A 132 -8.99 14.27 -15.88
N ILE A 133 -9.46 14.40 -17.11
CA ILE A 133 -10.25 13.41 -17.83
C ILE A 133 -9.38 12.84 -18.95
N PHE A 134 -9.24 11.52 -18.96
CA PHE A 134 -8.50 10.77 -19.98
C PHE A 134 -9.48 9.99 -20.86
N THR A 135 -9.18 9.89 -22.14
CA THR A 135 -9.94 9.02 -23.03
C THR A 135 -9.95 7.57 -22.53
N PRO A 136 -11.08 6.85 -22.64
CA PRO A 136 -11.13 5.44 -22.28
C PRO A 136 -10.32 4.54 -23.22
N SER A 137 -10.06 4.97 -24.45
CA SER A 137 -9.28 4.22 -25.44
C SER A 137 -7.79 4.38 -25.20
N ASP A 138 -7.09 3.30 -24.86
CA ASP A 138 -5.64 3.32 -24.61
C ASP A 138 -4.85 3.71 -25.87
N ALA A 139 -5.35 3.37 -27.06
CA ALA A 139 -4.73 3.74 -28.33
C ALA A 139 -4.78 5.25 -28.63
N ALA A 140 -5.72 5.97 -28.02
CA ALA A 140 -5.89 7.41 -28.23
C ALA A 140 -5.23 8.25 -27.13
N LEU A 141 -4.66 7.62 -26.10
CA LEU A 141 -3.93 8.31 -25.03
C LEU A 141 -2.73 9.07 -25.57
N LYS A 142 -2.54 10.28 -25.06
CA LYS A 142 -1.36 11.09 -25.31
C LYS A 142 -0.47 11.06 -24.07
N PHE A 143 0.83 11.14 -24.28
CA PHE A 143 1.81 11.05 -23.21
C PHE A 143 2.82 12.19 -23.31
N ASP A 144 3.30 12.64 -22.14
CA ASP A 144 4.43 13.56 -22.06
C ASP A 144 5.65 12.93 -22.74
N PRO A 145 6.33 13.64 -23.67
CA PRO A 145 7.49 13.10 -24.33
C PRO A 145 8.72 12.91 -23.41
N VAL A 146 8.72 13.54 -22.23
CA VAL A 146 9.80 13.41 -21.25
C VAL A 146 9.45 12.31 -20.25
N PRO A 147 10.12 11.13 -20.31
CA PRO A 147 9.80 10.02 -19.44
C PRO A 147 10.40 10.18 -18.04
N TYR A 148 9.79 9.50 -17.10
CA TYR A 148 10.43 9.06 -15.86
C TYR A 148 11.37 7.90 -16.21
N LYS A 149 12.59 7.92 -15.71
CA LYS A 149 13.61 6.88 -15.91
C LYS A 149 13.70 5.99 -14.67
N LYS A 150 13.83 4.69 -14.89
CA LYS A 150 13.97 3.72 -13.83
C LYS A 150 15.25 3.97 -13.02
N GLN A 151 15.13 3.82 -11.71
CA GLN A 151 16.24 3.92 -10.77
C GLN A 151 16.09 2.91 -9.64
N ALA A 152 17.12 2.78 -8.82
CA ALA A 152 17.02 2.02 -7.59
C ALA A 152 16.00 2.66 -6.65
N CYS A 153 15.13 1.84 -6.02
CA CYS A 153 14.25 2.31 -4.97
C CYS A 153 15.07 2.66 -3.72
N GLN A 154 14.78 3.80 -3.14
CA GLN A 154 15.42 4.27 -1.90
C GLN A 154 14.57 3.91 -0.69
#